data_c7d476a6b9702f5ca7cc143622e32a87
#
_entry.id   c7d476a6b9702f5ca7cc143622e32a87
#
_cell.length_a   1.000
_cell.length_b   1.000
_cell.length_c   1.000
_cell.angle_alpha   90.00
_cell.angle_beta   90.00
_cell.angle_gamma   90.00
#
_symmetry.space_group_name_H-M   'P 1'
#
loop_
_entity.id
_entity.type
_entity.pdbx_description
1 polymer ?
#
loop_
_entity_poly.entity_id
_entity_poly.type
_entity_poly.pdbx_seq_one_letter_code
_entity_poly.pdbx_strand_id
1 'polypeptide(L)'
;MMQAQDRQFESCPLTVVNEGWKTKTIDNVINGSLGIMLERFDQTWPTWMVGEVRDAMEKGLSKVVLDEETDLTVTVDSKNGYVSVGDAGTDGEYMSACYWNRSNGHKLLAVLLGKPTDPCIEVLCTYDYDPARKCLTPEPAILKGYRWSDKEEFTQMFCQLPKVGKNVVVQEWGQEGPLQHTFTWDGMKPVFSKTEPYEYEDGLGPVHVAFKGATPNIKDFVSALLAGDDIGESLSRMKTSWDLYRNGKKPKPGDSFIVDVQNGYLSYVSENEEYRNVIECCFWNYADKKHKLVAFSNDDYHNGQPIAGQYTGVEFYIYANDSRSMKLAYARDLGLEFDAPPGSIIGTHSLPRQGKTLIYTFHTPAGKIEKRFTWNGNKFE
;
A
#
# COMPACT_ATOMS: atom_id res chain seq x y z
N MET A 1 -15.44 4.27 9.18
CA MET A 1 -14.27 4.87 9.89
C MET A 1 -14.28 6.40 9.91
N MET A 2 -14.55 7.12 8.79
CA MET A 2 -14.66 8.61 8.82
C MET A 2 -15.72 9.16 9.78
N GLN A 3 -16.82 8.48 10.04
CA GLN A 3 -17.82 8.93 11.04
C GLN A 3 -17.31 8.92 12.48
N ALA A 4 -16.31 8.11 12.81
CA ALA A 4 -15.67 8.12 14.12
C ALA A 4 -14.67 9.28 14.28
N GLN A 5 -14.00 9.68 13.19
CA GLN A 5 -13.09 10.83 13.19
C GLN A 5 -13.85 12.15 13.41
N ASP A 6 -15.03 12.33 12.78
CA ASP A 6 -15.84 13.52 12.95
C ASP A 6 -16.31 13.75 14.40
N ARG A 7 -16.51 12.68 15.16
CA ARG A 7 -16.96 12.75 16.56
C ARG A 7 -15.85 13.06 17.58
N GLN A 8 -14.60 12.73 17.27
CA GLN A 8 -13.48 12.97 18.19
C GLN A 8 -12.99 14.42 18.21
N PHE A 9 -13.33 15.21 17.18
CA PHE A 9 -12.84 16.59 17.02
C PHE A 9 -13.83 17.67 17.46
N GLU A 10 -15.00 17.31 17.94
CA GLU A 10 -15.95 18.28 18.48
C GLU A 10 -15.43 18.87 19.79
N SER A 11 -15.03 20.12 19.69
CA SER A 11 -14.94 21.13 20.75
C SER A 11 -13.85 21.02 21.81
N CYS A 12 -12.74 21.66 21.56
CA CYS A 12 -12.07 22.48 22.60
C CYS A 12 -10.93 23.29 21.95
N PRO A 13 -10.93 24.61 22.01
CA PRO A 13 -9.75 25.39 21.67
C PRO A 13 -8.64 24.99 22.65
N LEU A 14 -7.52 24.55 22.09
CA LEU A 14 -6.35 24.15 22.86
C LEU A 14 -5.44 25.36 23.01
N THR A 15 -5.32 25.86 24.20
CA THR A 15 -4.36 26.94 24.48
C THR A 15 -2.96 26.32 24.52
N VAL A 16 -2.12 26.72 23.59
CA VAL A 16 -0.69 26.39 23.62
C VAL A 16 -0.06 27.29 24.68
N VAL A 17 0.13 26.78 25.88
CA VAL A 17 0.82 27.48 26.95
C VAL A 17 2.31 27.50 26.63
N ASN A 18 2.80 28.67 26.30
CA ASN A 18 4.17 28.91 25.81
C ASN A 18 5.03 29.49 26.93
N GLU A 19 5.14 28.78 28.04
CA GLU A 19 6.06 29.18 29.10
C GLU A 19 7.51 28.87 28.68
N GLY A 20 8.22 29.88 28.24
CA GLY A 20 9.68 29.83 28.02
C GLY A 20 10.17 29.66 26.58
N TRP A 21 9.32 29.65 25.59
CA TRP A 21 9.74 29.49 24.19
C TRP A 21 10.22 30.80 23.57
N LYS A 22 11.51 30.89 23.30
CA LYS A 22 12.15 32.12 22.81
C LYS A 22 12.03 32.32 21.30
N THR A 23 11.66 31.32 20.51
CA THR A 23 11.59 31.35 19.06
C THR A 23 10.22 30.93 18.56
N LYS A 24 9.72 31.61 17.51
CA LYS A 24 8.45 31.28 16.82
C LYS A 24 8.68 30.21 15.75
N THR A 25 9.31 29.10 16.11
CA THR A 25 9.64 28.02 15.19
C THR A 25 8.53 26.96 15.13
N ILE A 26 8.58 26.10 14.13
CA ILE A 26 7.75 24.88 14.03
C ILE A 26 7.76 24.07 15.33
N ASP A 27 8.92 24.02 15.97
CA ASP A 27 9.19 23.27 17.19
C ASP A 27 8.19 23.64 18.29
N ASN A 28 7.87 24.91 18.43
CA ASN A 28 6.94 25.39 19.45
C ASN A 28 5.49 25.01 19.13
N VAL A 29 5.12 25.04 17.86
CA VAL A 29 3.77 24.68 17.40
C VAL A 29 3.60 23.15 17.50
N ILE A 30 4.60 22.38 17.09
CA ILE A 30 4.54 20.92 17.14
C ILE A 30 4.61 20.43 18.59
N ASN A 31 5.53 20.89 19.42
CA ASN A 31 5.62 20.47 20.81
C ASN A 31 4.33 20.75 21.58
N GLY A 32 3.72 21.92 21.38
CA GLY A 32 2.43 22.23 21.98
C GLY A 32 1.31 21.31 21.48
N SER A 33 1.20 21.14 20.17
CA SER A 33 0.14 20.31 19.57
C SER A 33 0.29 18.83 19.90
N LEU A 34 1.51 18.29 19.84
CA LEU A 34 1.77 16.89 20.16
C LEU A 34 1.51 16.57 21.64
N GLY A 35 1.89 17.45 22.57
CA GLY A 35 1.57 17.27 23.98
C GLY A 35 0.06 17.17 24.22
N ILE A 36 -0.72 18.03 23.55
CA ILE A 36 -2.17 18.02 23.65
C ILE A 36 -2.81 16.82 22.96
N MET A 37 -2.27 16.40 21.80
CA MET A 37 -2.76 15.20 21.12
C MET A 37 -2.54 13.96 21.96
N LEU A 38 -1.39 13.83 22.63
CA LEU A 38 -1.08 12.70 23.49
C LEU A 38 -2.00 12.60 24.70
N GLU A 39 -2.42 13.72 25.28
CA GLU A 39 -3.41 13.73 26.37
C GLU A 39 -4.80 13.27 25.91
N ARG A 40 -5.11 13.39 24.62
CA ARG A 40 -6.43 13.05 24.06
C ARG A 40 -6.52 11.70 23.37
N PHE A 41 -5.46 11.27 22.70
CA PHE A 41 -5.39 9.94 22.11
C PHE A 41 -4.93 8.97 23.20
N ASP A 42 -5.86 8.70 24.10
CA ASP A 42 -5.76 7.76 25.19
C ASP A 42 -4.81 6.59 24.90
N GLN A 43 -3.68 6.55 25.63
CA GLN A 43 -2.79 5.41 25.91
C GLN A 43 -2.40 4.42 24.77
N THR A 44 -2.99 4.52 23.58
CA THR A 44 -2.76 3.60 22.48
C THR A 44 -1.72 4.08 21.46
N TRP A 45 -1.34 5.36 21.50
CA TRP A 45 -0.33 5.93 20.62
C TRP A 45 1.00 6.08 21.35
N PRO A 46 2.12 5.76 20.69
CA PRO A 46 3.42 5.75 21.36
C PRO A 46 3.87 7.18 21.69
N THR A 47 3.76 7.52 22.97
CA THR A 47 4.26 8.80 23.52
C THR A 47 5.76 8.97 23.33
N TRP A 48 6.49 7.86 23.08
CA TRP A 48 7.91 7.85 22.86
C TRP A 48 8.33 8.63 21.60
N MET A 49 7.56 8.54 20.49
CA MET A 49 7.88 9.26 19.24
C MET A 49 7.99 10.77 19.43
N VAL A 50 7.14 11.33 20.27
CA VAL A 50 7.16 12.76 20.60
C VAL A 50 8.39 13.09 21.42
N GLY A 51 8.79 12.21 22.32
CA GLY A 51 10.04 12.33 23.07
C GLY A 51 11.24 12.41 22.15
N GLU A 52 11.34 11.49 21.17
CA GLU A 52 12.44 11.43 20.22
C GLU A 52 12.51 12.69 19.32
N VAL A 53 11.36 13.17 18.83
CA VAL A 53 11.30 14.43 18.06
C VAL A 53 11.78 15.60 18.92
N ARG A 54 11.32 15.71 20.15
CA ARG A 54 11.71 16.76 21.09
C ARG A 54 13.23 16.74 21.35
N ASP A 55 13.75 15.57 21.63
CA ASP A 55 15.18 15.35 21.88
C ASP A 55 16.03 15.73 20.67
N ALA A 56 15.61 15.35 19.47
CA ALA A 56 16.30 15.73 18.24
C ALA A 56 16.30 17.26 18.04
N MET A 57 15.15 17.91 18.27
CA MET A 57 15.01 19.35 18.17
C MET A 57 15.86 20.11 19.20
N GLU A 58 15.88 19.69 20.47
CA GLU A 58 16.67 20.28 21.53
C GLU A 58 18.18 20.16 21.25
N LYS A 59 18.60 19.07 20.64
CA LYS A 59 19.98 18.83 20.22
C LYS A 59 20.34 19.48 18.88
N GLY A 60 19.36 20.11 18.19
CA GLY A 60 19.56 20.71 16.86
C GLY A 60 19.88 19.71 15.75
N LEU A 61 19.44 18.46 15.89
CA LEU A 61 19.68 17.39 14.92
C LEU A 61 18.58 17.36 13.86
N SER A 62 18.97 17.21 12.59
CA SER A 62 18.02 17.10 11.47
C SER A 62 17.61 15.66 11.13
N LYS A 63 18.43 14.70 11.58
CA LYS A 63 18.16 13.26 11.41
C LYS A 63 18.77 12.49 12.57
N VAL A 64 18.01 11.54 13.12
CA VAL A 64 18.47 10.58 14.13
C VAL A 64 18.00 9.20 13.70
N VAL A 65 18.90 8.25 13.55
CA VAL A 65 18.57 6.84 13.34
C VAL A 65 18.39 6.21 14.71
N LEU A 66 17.20 5.71 15.01
CA LEU A 66 16.86 5.09 16.27
C LEU A 66 17.13 3.59 16.23
N ASP A 67 16.90 2.97 15.08
CA ASP A 67 17.13 1.56 14.85
C ASP A 67 17.55 1.37 13.38
N GLU A 68 18.73 0.79 13.18
CA GLU A 68 19.29 0.52 11.85
C GLU A 68 18.63 -0.71 11.18
N GLU A 69 18.14 -1.67 11.97
CA GLU A 69 17.54 -2.90 11.43
C GLU A 69 16.15 -2.61 10.84
N THR A 70 15.40 -1.73 11.46
CA THR A 70 14.02 -1.33 11.02
C THR A 70 14.00 -0.01 10.26
N ASP A 71 15.16 0.61 10.01
CA ASP A 71 15.29 1.97 9.43
C ASP A 71 14.44 3.04 10.14
N LEU A 72 14.19 2.83 11.44
CA LEU A 72 13.42 3.76 12.25
C LEU A 72 14.20 5.06 12.44
N THR A 73 13.70 6.11 11.82
CA THR A 73 14.42 7.38 11.74
C THR A 73 13.55 8.55 12.20
N VAL A 74 14.11 9.45 12.99
CA VAL A 74 13.55 10.77 13.26
C VAL A 74 14.09 11.77 12.24
N THR A 75 13.23 12.50 11.58
CA THR A 75 13.59 13.61 10.69
C THR A 75 13.04 14.93 11.22
N VAL A 76 13.87 15.96 11.27
CA VAL A 76 13.48 17.32 11.63
C VAL A 76 13.93 18.28 10.53
N ASP A 77 12.99 18.90 9.84
CA ASP A 77 13.24 19.93 8.82
C ASP A 77 12.58 21.26 9.25
N SER A 78 13.24 21.95 10.17
CA SER A 78 12.76 23.23 10.70
C SER A 78 12.61 24.30 9.62
N LYS A 79 13.39 24.23 8.54
CA LYS A 79 13.31 25.19 7.42
C LYS A 79 11.99 25.06 6.66
N ASN A 80 11.54 23.85 6.42
CA ASN A 80 10.29 23.57 5.70
C ASN A 80 9.11 23.35 6.64
N GLY A 81 9.35 23.32 7.95
CA GLY A 81 8.31 23.11 8.95
C GLY A 81 7.74 21.69 8.93
N TYR A 82 8.63 20.71 8.90
CA TYR A 82 8.28 19.28 8.81
C TYR A 82 9.05 18.47 9.85
N VAL A 83 8.39 17.47 10.42
CA VAL A 83 9.01 16.41 11.25
C VAL A 83 8.38 15.06 10.92
N SER A 84 9.16 13.97 11.11
CA SER A 84 8.63 12.61 11.06
C SER A 84 9.41 11.67 11.98
N VAL A 85 8.73 10.59 12.39
CA VAL A 85 9.30 9.42 13.07
C VAL A 85 8.76 8.20 12.35
N GLY A 86 9.66 7.33 11.88
CA GLY A 86 9.29 6.26 10.96
C GLY A 86 8.88 6.78 9.59
N ASP A 87 8.40 5.90 8.75
CA ASP A 87 7.87 6.22 7.43
C ASP A 87 6.60 5.42 7.14
N ALA A 88 5.70 5.99 6.32
CA ALA A 88 4.54 5.28 5.82
C ALA A 88 5.01 4.12 4.93
N GLY A 89 4.62 2.89 5.29
CA GLY A 89 5.06 1.69 4.58
C GLY A 89 6.08 0.83 5.35
N THR A 90 6.57 1.29 6.52
CA THR A 90 7.29 0.43 7.45
C THR A 90 6.33 -0.40 8.29
N ASP A 91 6.76 -1.58 8.76
CA ASP A 91 5.96 -2.44 9.65
C ASP A 91 5.73 -1.83 11.05
N GLY A 92 6.19 -0.61 11.29
CA GLY A 92 6.13 0.12 12.54
C GLY A 92 5.08 1.24 12.58
N GLU A 93 4.76 1.70 13.78
CA GLU A 93 4.00 2.93 13.99
C GLU A 93 4.81 4.12 13.47
N TYR A 94 4.16 5.07 12.82
CA TYR A 94 4.82 6.26 12.29
C TYR A 94 4.03 7.53 12.60
N MET A 95 4.75 8.65 12.59
CA MET A 95 4.19 9.99 12.76
C MET A 95 4.84 10.95 11.78
N SER A 96 4.05 11.81 11.17
CA SER A 96 4.58 12.99 10.50
C SER A 96 3.77 14.24 10.82
N ALA A 97 4.41 15.39 10.82
CA ALA A 97 3.72 16.66 11.00
C ALA A 97 4.35 17.75 10.13
N CYS A 98 3.50 18.63 9.61
CA CYS A 98 3.95 19.84 8.91
C CYS A 98 3.00 20.98 9.13
N TYR A 99 3.46 22.23 8.79
CA TYR A 99 2.56 23.36 8.79
C TYR A 99 2.70 24.20 7.53
N TRP A 100 1.62 24.89 7.18
CA TRP A 100 1.59 25.87 6.09
C TRP A 100 1.20 27.25 6.61
N ASN A 101 1.86 28.28 6.07
CA ASN A 101 1.46 29.65 6.35
C ASN A 101 0.19 29.97 5.54
N ARG A 102 -0.86 30.43 6.22
CA ARG A 102 -2.12 30.89 5.65
C ARG A 102 -2.05 32.34 5.23
N SER A 103 -2.84 32.72 4.23
CA SER A 103 -2.92 34.09 3.75
C SER A 103 -3.49 35.09 4.77
N ASN A 104 -4.21 34.60 5.79
CA ASN A 104 -4.71 35.40 6.90
C ASN A 104 -3.68 35.62 8.04
N GLY A 105 -2.45 35.14 7.90
CA GLY A 105 -1.40 35.22 8.92
C GLY A 105 -1.40 34.10 9.96
N HIS A 106 -2.37 33.20 9.92
CA HIS A 106 -2.39 31.99 10.73
C HIS A 106 -1.51 30.89 10.13
N LYS A 107 -1.44 29.73 10.79
CA LYS A 107 -0.82 28.54 10.25
C LYS A 107 -1.80 27.37 10.30
N LEU A 108 -1.83 26.57 9.25
CA LEU A 108 -2.47 25.27 9.30
C LEU A 108 -1.42 24.24 9.71
N LEU A 109 -1.62 23.57 10.83
CA LEU A 109 -0.82 22.43 11.28
C LEU A 109 -1.54 21.15 10.89
N ALA A 110 -0.83 20.22 10.29
CA ALA A 110 -1.29 18.85 10.05
C ALA A 110 -0.39 17.86 10.79
N VAL A 111 -0.99 16.87 11.41
CA VAL A 111 -0.30 15.76 12.07
C VAL A 111 -0.94 14.46 11.59
N LEU A 112 -0.14 13.59 11.07
CA LEU A 112 -0.49 12.27 10.60
C LEU A 112 0.10 11.24 11.55
N LEU A 113 -0.72 10.33 12.01
CA LEU A 113 -0.34 9.19 12.83
C LEU A 113 -0.78 7.93 12.11
N GLY A 114 0.11 6.98 11.95
CA GLY A 114 -0.18 5.71 11.32
C GLY A 114 0.23 4.54 12.20
N LYS A 115 -0.56 3.48 12.14
CA LYS A 115 -0.30 2.21 12.77
C LYS A 115 -0.54 1.10 11.77
N PRO A 116 0.49 0.33 11.39
CA PRO A 116 0.32 -0.81 10.51
C PRO A 116 -0.37 -1.92 11.29
N THR A 117 -1.68 -1.89 11.25
CA THR A 117 -2.56 -2.97 11.68
C THR A 117 -3.33 -3.44 10.46
N ASP A 118 -3.88 -4.62 10.48
CA ASP A 118 -4.78 -5.07 9.42
C ASP A 118 -6.24 -4.80 9.85
N PRO A 119 -6.97 -3.86 9.23
CA PRO A 119 -6.50 -2.88 8.22
C PRO A 119 -5.63 -1.75 8.82
N CYS A 120 -4.75 -1.17 8.00
CA CYS A 120 -3.92 -0.04 8.40
C CYS A 120 -4.78 1.14 8.87
N ILE A 121 -4.45 1.69 10.03
CA ILE A 121 -5.17 2.83 10.63
C ILE A 121 -4.30 4.07 10.51
N GLU A 122 -4.74 5.03 9.72
CA GLU A 122 -4.18 6.37 9.68
C GLU A 122 -5.15 7.39 10.25
N VAL A 123 -4.63 8.32 11.02
CA VAL A 123 -5.38 9.45 11.58
C VAL A 123 -4.70 10.75 11.20
N LEU A 124 -5.36 11.55 10.37
CA LEU A 124 -4.93 12.91 10.02
C LEU A 124 -5.66 13.93 10.88
N CYS A 125 -4.90 14.62 11.73
CA CYS A 125 -5.39 15.69 12.58
C CYS A 125 -4.93 17.04 12.04
N THR A 126 -5.82 18.00 11.99
CA THR A 126 -5.47 19.36 11.55
C THR A 126 -5.96 20.45 12.50
N TYR A 127 -5.17 21.52 12.61
CA TYR A 127 -5.40 22.61 13.53
C TYR A 127 -5.09 23.97 12.87
N ASP A 128 -5.93 24.95 13.10
CA ASP A 128 -5.60 26.35 12.85
C ASP A 128 -4.80 26.91 14.03
N TYR A 129 -3.60 27.39 13.77
CA TYR A 129 -2.79 28.10 14.76
C TYR A 129 -2.90 29.60 14.55
N ASP A 130 -3.48 30.29 15.56
CA ASP A 130 -3.53 31.76 15.64
C ASP A 130 -2.29 32.26 16.40
N PRO A 131 -1.33 32.92 15.75
CA PRO A 131 -0.12 33.40 16.40
C PRO A 131 -0.36 34.56 17.34
N ALA A 132 -1.44 35.33 17.19
CA ALA A 132 -1.79 36.45 18.09
C ALA A 132 -2.36 35.93 19.41
N ARG A 133 -3.21 34.92 19.33
CA ARG A 133 -3.83 34.28 20.51
C ARG A 133 -3.00 33.13 21.08
N LYS A 134 -2.00 32.66 20.31
CA LYS A 134 -1.17 31.48 20.63
C LYS A 134 -2.02 30.24 20.95
N CYS A 135 -3.06 30.00 20.16
CA CYS A 135 -3.96 28.88 20.35
C CYS A 135 -4.06 28.04 19.07
N LEU A 136 -4.32 26.75 19.27
CA LEU A 136 -4.67 25.79 18.25
C LEU A 136 -6.17 25.52 18.31
N THR A 137 -6.84 25.65 17.18
CA THR A 137 -8.26 25.28 17.06
C THR A 137 -8.35 24.08 16.12
N PRO A 138 -8.99 22.98 16.51
CA PRO A 138 -9.20 21.85 15.62
C PRO A 138 -9.91 22.29 14.34
N GLU A 139 -9.41 21.80 13.21
CA GLU A 139 -9.99 22.05 11.89
C GLU A 139 -10.19 20.73 11.14
N PRO A 140 -11.29 20.00 11.43
CA PRO A 140 -11.45 18.60 11.07
C PRO A 140 -11.66 18.32 9.59
N ALA A 141 -11.64 19.32 8.73
CA ALA A 141 -12.17 19.13 7.39
C ALA A 141 -11.26 19.60 6.26
N ILE A 142 -9.93 19.46 6.37
CA ILE A 142 -9.06 19.89 5.26
C ILE A 142 -9.25 19.04 3.99
N LEU A 143 -9.72 17.81 4.13
CA LEU A 143 -10.07 16.91 3.03
C LEU A 143 -11.59 16.83 2.81
N LYS A 144 -12.36 17.79 3.36
CA LYS A 144 -13.81 17.83 3.23
C LYS A 144 -14.26 17.97 1.78
N GLY A 145 -15.19 17.15 1.38
CA GLY A 145 -15.71 17.11 0.02
C GLY A 145 -14.99 16.12 -0.89
N TYR A 146 -13.89 15.52 -0.45
CA TYR A 146 -13.36 14.34 -1.09
C TYR A 146 -14.18 13.13 -0.69
N ARG A 147 -14.84 12.48 -1.64
CA ARG A 147 -15.44 11.18 -1.41
C ARG A 147 -14.30 10.16 -1.55
N TRP A 148 -13.86 9.66 -0.42
CA TRP A 148 -13.14 8.40 -0.38
C TRP A 148 -14.02 7.37 -1.09
N SER A 149 -13.42 6.49 -1.88
CA SER A 149 -14.23 5.49 -2.58
C SER A 149 -15.12 4.78 -1.56
N ASP A 150 -16.44 4.71 -1.81
CA ASP A 150 -17.40 3.98 -0.98
C ASP A 150 -17.14 2.45 -1.04
N LYS A 151 -16.05 2.04 -1.65
CA LYS A 151 -15.59 0.66 -1.79
C LYS A 151 -15.01 0.18 -0.46
N GLU A 152 -15.89 -0.27 0.42
CA GLU A 152 -15.62 -0.53 1.84
C GLU A 152 -14.64 -1.66 2.15
N GLU A 153 -14.22 -2.52 1.21
CA GLU A 153 -13.72 -3.81 1.67
C GLU A 153 -12.22 -4.08 1.50
N PHE A 154 -11.45 -3.36 0.69
CA PHE A 154 -10.01 -3.68 0.52
C PHE A 154 -9.15 -2.49 0.08
N THR A 155 -9.52 -1.28 0.43
CA THR A 155 -8.74 -0.10 0.06
C THR A 155 -7.88 0.34 1.23
N GLN A 156 -6.58 0.16 1.12
CA GLN A 156 -5.63 0.82 2.00
C GLN A 156 -5.41 2.24 1.49
N MET A 157 -5.41 3.20 2.40
CA MET A 157 -5.15 4.60 2.09
C MET A 157 -3.98 5.09 2.91
N PHE A 158 -3.03 5.74 2.25
CA PHE A 158 -1.85 6.34 2.87
C PHE A 158 -1.82 7.82 2.55
N CYS A 159 -1.82 8.64 3.58
CA CYS A 159 -1.64 10.08 3.45
C CYS A 159 -0.16 10.43 3.54
N GLN A 160 0.31 11.29 2.66
CA GLN A 160 1.67 11.82 2.71
C GLN A 160 1.64 13.33 2.92
N LEU A 161 2.16 13.75 4.06
CA LEU A 161 2.41 15.16 4.33
C LEU A 161 3.70 15.62 3.63
N PRO A 162 3.69 16.79 2.98
CA PRO A 162 4.85 17.24 2.21
C PRO A 162 6.00 17.67 3.10
N LYS A 163 7.17 17.06 2.93
CA LYS A 163 8.44 17.56 3.48
C LYS A 163 8.89 18.83 2.78
N VAL A 164 8.63 18.92 1.49
CA VAL A 164 8.93 20.10 0.67
C VAL A 164 7.71 20.43 -0.18
N GLY A 165 7.36 21.71 -0.28
CA GLY A 165 6.18 22.17 -1.01
C GLY A 165 4.94 22.25 -0.13
N LYS A 166 3.75 22.14 -0.75
CA LYS A 166 2.48 22.38 -0.05
C LYS A 166 1.37 21.40 -0.42
N ASN A 167 1.64 20.45 -1.31
CA ASN A 167 0.63 19.52 -1.75
C ASN A 167 0.54 18.35 -0.77
N VAL A 168 -0.66 18.00 -0.37
CA VAL A 168 -0.94 16.74 0.33
C VAL A 168 -1.25 15.69 -0.73
N VAL A 169 -0.67 14.52 -0.58
CA VAL A 169 -0.89 13.38 -1.46
C VAL A 169 -1.55 12.27 -0.64
N VAL A 170 -2.58 11.67 -1.21
CA VAL A 170 -3.19 10.48 -0.64
C VAL A 170 -3.10 9.37 -1.68
N GLN A 171 -2.51 8.27 -1.30
CA GLN A 171 -2.44 7.06 -2.11
C GLN A 171 -3.56 6.13 -1.69
N GLU A 172 -4.33 5.66 -2.64
CA GLU A 172 -5.39 4.68 -2.48
C GLU A 172 -4.95 3.38 -3.16
N TRP A 173 -4.87 2.31 -2.39
CA TRP A 173 -4.48 0.98 -2.87
C TRP A 173 -5.70 0.08 -2.92
N GLY A 174 -6.25 -0.09 -4.10
CA GLY A 174 -7.42 -0.94 -4.37
C GLY A 174 -7.08 -2.09 -5.32
N GLN A 175 -8.03 -2.99 -5.51
CA GLN A 175 -7.88 -4.13 -6.42
C GLN A 175 -7.60 -3.73 -7.88
N GLU A 176 -8.02 -2.52 -8.29
CA GLU A 176 -7.82 -2.00 -9.64
C GLU A 176 -6.42 -1.40 -9.84
N GLY A 177 -5.60 -1.38 -8.81
CA GLY A 177 -4.27 -0.76 -8.75
C GLY A 177 -4.27 0.56 -7.98
N PRO A 178 -3.08 1.05 -7.64
CA PRO A 178 -2.95 2.24 -6.81
C PRO A 178 -3.34 3.51 -7.58
N LEU A 179 -4.04 4.40 -6.86
CA LEU A 179 -4.39 5.74 -7.31
C LEU A 179 -3.70 6.76 -6.42
N GLN A 180 -3.33 7.90 -7.00
CA GLN A 180 -2.83 9.06 -6.28
C GLN A 180 -3.82 10.21 -6.39
N HIS A 181 -4.24 10.71 -5.24
CA HIS A 181 -5.08 11.89 -5.10
C HIS A 181 -4.22 13.06 -4.65
N THR A 182 -4.15 14.11 -5.43
CA THR A 182 -3.36 15.30 -5.11
C THR A 182 -4.26 16.44 -4.65
N PHE A 183 -3.94 17.00 -3.50
CA PHE A 183 -4.57 18.19 -2.95
C PHE A 183 -3.56 19.35 -3.00
N THR A 184 -3.92 20.42 -3.69
CA THR A 184 -3.06 21.60 -3.84
C THR A 184 -3.44 22.70 -2.86
N TRP A 185 -2.47 23.51 -2.48
CA TRP A 185 -2.65 24.59 -1.52
C TRP A 185 -3.32 25.81 -2.17
N ASP A 186 -4.48 26.26 -1.66
CA ASP A 186 -5.21 27.44 -2.15
C ASP A 186 -4.84 28.76 -1.44
N GLY A 187 -3.93 28.71 -0.48
CA GLY A 187 -3.56 29.82 0.40
C GLY A 187 -4.15 29.71 1.80
N MET A 188 -5.14 28.86 1.99
CA MET A 188 -5.82 28.64 3.28
C MET A 188 -5.82 27.18 3.70
N LYS A 189 -5.99 26.25 2.75
CA LYS A 189 -6.09 24.81 2.99
C LYS A 189 -5.71 24.00 1.74
N PRO A 190 -5.41 22.71 1.88
CA PRO A 190 -5.35 21.78 0.75
C PRO A 190 -6.73 21.61 0.13
N VAL A 191 -6.82 21.69 -1.20
CA VAL A 191 -8.02 21.49 -2.00
C VAL A 191 -7.77 20.42 -3.03
N PHE A 192 -8.71 19.49 -3.19
CA PHE A 192 -8.60 18.43 -4.21
C PHE A 192 -8.34 19.02 -5.58
N SER A 193 -7.35 18.47 -6.27
CA SER A 193 -6.91 18.92 -7.60
C SER A 193 -7.10 17.86 -8.66
N LYS A 194 -6.62 16.65 -8.43
CA LYS A 194 -6.70 15.56 -9.41
C LYS A 194 -6.55 14.19 -8.77
N THR A 195 -7.03 13.18 -9.49
CA THR A 195 -6.71 11.78 -9.28
C THR A 195 -5.98 11.26 -10.52
N GLU A 196 -4.93 10.52 -10.32
CA GLU A 196 -4.18 9.87 -11.39
C GLU A 196 -3.73 8.49 -10.95
N PRO A 197 -3.46 7.57 -11.89
CA PRO A 197 -2.77 6.34 -11.56
C PRO A 197 -1.45 6.64 -10.85
N TYR A 198 -1.18 5.94 -9.78
CA TYR A 198 0.09 6.02 -9.09
C TYR A 198 0.99 4.89 -9.61
N GLU A 199 2.05 5.26 -10.32
CA GLU A 199 3.10 4.30 -10.65
C GLU A 199 3.93 4.08 -9.38
N TYR A 200 3.62 3.02 -8.67
CA TYR A 200 4.45 2.57 -7.57
C TYR A 200 5.74 2.02 -8.18
N GLU A 201 6.83 2.72 -7.94
CA GLU A 201 8.14 2.11 -8.09
C GLU A 201 8.31 1.16 -6.90
N ASP A 202 7.94 -0.09 -7.09
CA ASP A 202 8.01 -1.16 -6.09
C ASP A 202 9.45 -1.46 -5.64
N GLY A 203 10.41 -0.66 -6.02
CA GLY A 203 11.83 -0.86 -5.73
C GLY A 203 12.44 -2.10 -6.39
N LEU A 204 11.59 -3.02 -6.85
CA LEU A 204 12.03 -4.28 -7.46
C LEU A 204 12.52 -4.10 -8.90
N GLY A 205 12.19 -2.98 -9.54
CA GLY A 205 12.55 -2.72 -10.93
C GLY A 205 12.00 -3.79 -11.89
N PRO A 206 12.34 -3.74 -13.18
CA PRO A 206 11.88 -4.74 -14.12
C PRO A 206 12.55 -6.10 -13.84
N VAL A 207 11.73 -7.14 -13.64
CA VAL A 207 12.19 -8.51 -13.41
C VAL A 207 12.79 -9.08 -14.70
N HIS A 208 14.08 -9.39 -14.70
CA HIS A 208 14.76 -9.97 -15.85
C HIS A 208 14.42 -11.45 -16.03
N VAL A 209 14.03 -11.85 -17.25
CA VAL A 209 13.68 -13.23 -17.60
C VAL A 209 14.82 -13.90 -18.35
N ALA A 210 15.57 -14.75 -17.66
CA ALA A 210 16.63 -15.55 -18.26
C ALA A 210 16.07 -16.82 -18.90
N PHE A 211 16.33 -17.05 -20.19
CA PHE A 211 15.89 -18.26 -20.89
C PHE A 211 16.86 -18.70 -21.98
N LYS A 212 16.74 -19.99 -22.36
CA LYS A 212 17.46 -20.57 -23.48
C LYS A 212 16.47 -20.82 -24.61
N GLY A 213 16.80 -20.40 -25.82
CA GLY A 213 15.95 -20.58 -27.01
C GLY A 213 15.47 -19.27 -27.59
N ALA A 214 14.49 -19.32 -28.49
CA ALA A 214 13.98 -18.15 -29.20
C ALA A 214 12.98 -17.31 -28.38
N THR A 215 12.21 -17.95 -27.50
CA THR A 215 11.20 -17.30 -26.68
C THR A 215 11.13 -17.94 -25.29
N PRO A 216 10.80 -17.17 -24.23
CA PRO A 216 10.59 -17.73 -22.91
C PRO A 216 9.32 -18.57 -22.85
N ASN A 217 9.33 -19.57 -21.98
CA ASN A 217 8.19 -20.41 -21.64
C ASN A 217 7.79 -20.20 -20.18
N ILE A 218 6.72 -20.88 -19.74
CA ILE A 218 6.18 -20.70 -18.38
C ILE A 218 7.21 -20.95 -17.26
N LYS A 219 8.13 -21.89 -17.45
CA LYS A 219 9.17 -22.18 -16.45
C LYS A 219 10.15 -21.01 -16.27
N ASP A 220 10.42 -20.28 -17.35
CA ASP A 220 11.33 -19.14 -17.34
C ASP A 220 10.68 -17.97 -16.59
N PHE A 221 9.38 -17.71 -16.81
CA PHE A 221 8.63 -16.68 -16.11
C PHE A 221 8.54 -16.96 -14.61
N VAL A 222 8.13 -18.19 -14.23
CA VAL A 222 8.06 -18.58 -12.82
C VAL A 222 9.43 -18.51 -12.15
N SER A 223 10.49 -18.95 -12.83
CA SER A 223 11.84 -18.84 -12.28
C SER A 223 12.30 -17.40 -12.06
N ALA A 224 11.90 -16.49 -12.95
CA ALA A 224 12.20 -15.07 -12.80
C ALA A 224 11.44 -14.44 -11.62
N LEU A 225 10.14 -14.73 -11.48
CA LEU A 225 9.35 -14.26 -10.33
C LEU A 225 9.88 -14.77 -8.99
N LEU A 226 10.33 -16.03 -8.94
CA LEU A 226 10.88 -16.64 -7.72
C LEU A 226 12.35 -16.26 -7.46
N ALA A 227 13.00 -15.48 -8.32
CA ALA A 227 14.40 -15.05 -8.14
C ALA A 227 14.53 -13.83 -7.21
N GLY A 228 13.44 -13.12 -6.93
CA GLY A 228 13.43 -11.98 -6.01
C GLY A 228 13.90 -12.36 -4.60
N ASP A 229 14.46 -11.40 -3.88
CA ASP A 229 14.97 -11.59 -2.52
C ASP A 229 13.86 -11.50 -1.47
N ASP A 230 12.84 -10.67 -1.72
CA ASP A 230 11.68 -10.46 -0.83
C ASP A 230 10.40 -11.04 -1.46
N ILE A 231 10.27 -12.36 -1.40
CA ILE A 231 9.16 -13.10 -2.06
C ILE A 231 8.15 -13.70 -1.06
N GLY A 232 8.00 -13.20 0.11
CA GLY A 232 7.05 -13.71 1.11
C GLY A 232 7.14 -15.23 1.39
N GLU A 233 6.47 -15.70 2.43
CA GLU A 233 6.60 -17.09 2.91
C GLU A 233 6.08 -18.14 1.91
N SER A 234 4.89 -17.93 1.32
CA SER A 234 4.29 -18.86 0.36
C SER A 234 5.16 -19.06 -0.88
N LEU A 235 5.71 -17.95 -1.42
CA LEU A 235 6.61 -18.02 -2.57
C LEU A 235 7.97 -18.60 -2.21
N SER A 236 8.50 -18.36 -1.02
CA SER A 236 9.74 -18.96 -0.52
C SER A 236 9.62 -20.49 -0.42
N ARG A 237 8.46 -20.98 0.01
CA ARG A 237 8.18 -22.43 0.00
C ARG A 237 8.09 -22.99 -1.42
N MET A 238 7.35 -22.30 -2.30
CA MET A 238 7.29 -22.65 -3.72
C MET A 238 8.67 -22.65 -4.37
N LYS A 239 9.51 -21.61 -4.12
CA LYS A 239 10.89 -21.51 -4.63
C LYS A 239 11.71 -22.75 -4.27
N THR A 240 11.67 -23.17 -3.00
CA THR A 240 12.41 -24.35 -2.55
C THR A 240 11.95 -25.61 -3.28
N SER A 241 10.64 -25.83 -3.41
CA SER A 241 10.09 -26.99 -4.11
C SER A 241 10.27 -26.92 -5.62
N TRP A 242 10.27 -25.71 -6.19
CA TRP A 242 10.55 -25.44 -7.60
C TRP A 242 12.00 -25.81 -7.97
N ASP A 243 12.95 -25.43 -7.12
CA ASP A 243 14.36 -25.80 -7.34
C ASP A 243 14.57 -27.31 -7.27
N LEU A 244 13.91 -28.01 -6.36
CA LEU A 244 13.91 -29.48 -6.35
C LEU A 244 13.34 -30.06 -7.64
N TYR A 245 12.16 -29.60 -8.06
CA TYR A 245 11.47 -30.05 -9.28
C TYR A 245 12.33 -29.85 -10.54
N ARG A 246 12.92 -28.65 -10.69
CA ARG A 246 13.78 -28.32 -11.84
C ARG A 246 15.02 -29.20 -11.95
N ASN A 247 15.53 -29.69 -10.83
CA ASN A 247 16.66 -30.60 -10.74
C ASN A 247 16.25 -32.08 -10.79
N GLY A 248 15.01 -32.40 -11.20
CA GLY A 248 14.50 -33.77 -11.29
C GLY A 248 14.27 -34.46 -9.96
N LYS A 249 14.25 -33.71 -8.86
CA LYS A 249 13.98 -34.21 -7.52
C LYS A 249 12.49 -34.08 -7.18
N LYS A 250 12.02 -34.87 -6.22
CA LYS A 250 10.66 -34.70 -5.71
C LYS A 250 10.53 -33.40 -4.94
N PRO A 251 9.43 -32.62 -5.13
CA PRO A 251 9.09 -31.48 -4.28
C PRO A 251 8.98 -31.88 -2.80
N LYS A 252 8.85 -30.89 -1.91
CA LYS A 252 8.62 -31.15 -0.48
C LYS A 252 7.32 -31.96 -0.29
N PRO A 253 7.20 -32.73 0.80
CA PRO A 253 5.95 -33.41 1.14
C PRO A 253 4.77 -32.41 1.21
N GLY A 254 3.64 -32.78 0.61
CA GLY A 254 2.47 -31.92 0.47
C GLY A 254 2.53 -30.96 -0.72
N ASP A 255 3.67 -30.85 -1.40
CA ASP A 255 3.83 -29.96 -2.55
C ASP A 255 3.72 -30.72 -3.87
N SER A 256 3.05 -30.13 -4.85
CA SER A 256 2.90 -30.69 -6.20
C SER A 256 2.91 -29.61 -7.27
N PHE A 257 3.33 -29.99 -8.49
CA PHE A 257 3.35 -29.12 -9.66
C PHE A 257 2.61 -29.75 -10.84
N ILE A 258 1.83 -28.93 -11.55
CA ILE A 258 1.38 -29.18 -12.92
C ILE A 258 2.11 -28.17 -13.79
N VAL A 259 2.92 -28.63 -14.74
CA VAL A 259 3.66 -27.78 -15.66
C VAL A 259 3.28 -28.13 -17.09
N ASP A 260 2.55 -27.23 -17.74
CA ASP A 260 2.07 -27.35 -19.11
C ASP A 260 2.76 -26.32 -20.00
N VAL A 261 3.97 -26.64 -20.46
CA VAL A 261 4.78 -25.75 -21.30
C VAL A 261 4.09 -25.43 -22.62
N GLN A 262 3.33 -26.39 -23.17
CA GLN A 262 2.65 -26.19 -24.45
C GLN A 262 1.55 -25.12 -24.37
N ASN A 263 0.80 -25.11 -23.29
CA ASN A 263 -0.28 -24.16 -23.05
C ASN A 263 0.17 -22.92 -22.23
N GLY A 264 1.44 -22.87 -21.81
CA GLY A 264 1.97 -21.74 -21.06
C GLY A 264 1.38 -21.61 -19.65
N TYR A 265 1.15 -22.73 -18.96
CA TYR A 265 0.52 -22.79 -17.68
C TYR A 265 1.35 -23.56 -16.65
N LEU A 266 1.32 -23.12 -15.41
CA LEU A 266 1.88 -23.81 -14.26
C LEU A 266 0.91 -23.67 -13.08
N SER A 267 0.71 -24.76 -12.34
CA SER A 267 0.07 -24.71 -11.03
C SER A 267 0.97 -25.37 -9.99
N TYR A 268 1.05 -24.75 -8.84
CA TYR A 268 1.67 -25.26 -7.64
C TYR A 268 0.61 -25.39 -6.55
N VAL A 269 0.59 -26.50 -5.86
CA VAL A 269 -0.27 -26.73 -4.71
C VAL A 269 0.62 -27.19 -3.56
N SER A 270 0.47 -26.53 -2.43
CA SER A 270 1.03 -26.95 -1.14
C SER A 270 -0.12 -27.22 -0.19
N GLU A 271 -0.21 -28.43 0.36
CA GLU A 271 -1.31 -28.78 1.25
C GLU A 271 -0.85 -29.65 2.43
N ASN A 272 -1.54 -29.49 3.54
CA ASN A 272 -1.50 -30.34 4.70
C ASN A 272 -2.95 -30.66 5.15
N GLU A 273 -3.15 -31.17 6.35
CA GLU A 273 -4.48 -31.57 6.84
C GLU A 273 -5.46 -30.40 6.94
N GLU A 274 -5.00 -29.19 7.22
CA GLU A 274 -5.84 -28.01 7.49
C GLU A 274 -5.69 -26.92 6.43
N TYR A 275 -4.48 -26.72 5.88
CA TYR A 275 -4.15 -25.60 4.99
C TYR A 275 -3.82 -26.08 3.59
N ARG A 276 -4.31 -25.35 2.61
CA ARG A 276 -3.98 -25.50 1.20
C ARG A 276 -3.69 -24.15 0.58
N ASN A 277 -2.52 -24.01 -0.03
CA ASN A 277 -2.15 -22.87 -0.85
C ASN A 277 -2.13 -23.31 -2.32
N VAL A 278 -2.72 -22.50 -3.19
CA VAL A 278 -2.76 -22.74 -4.64
C VAL A 278 -2.18 -21.55 -5.35
N ILE A 279 -1.12 -21.76 -6.09
CA ILE A 279 -0.49 -20.77 -6.93
C ILE A 279 -0.61 -21.20 -8.38
N GLU A 280 -1.17 -20.32 -9.22
CA GLU A 280 -1.24 -20.55 -10.65
C GLU A 280 -0.46 -19.48 -11.40
N CYS A 281 0.14 -19.84 -12.53
CA CYS A 281 0.80 -18.92 -13.43
C CYS A 281 0.46 -19.28 -14.87
N CYS A 282 0.10 -18.28 -15.67
CA CYS A 282 -0.08 -18.46 -17.10
C CYS A 282 0.39 -17.22 -17.86
N PHE A 283 0.48 -17.34 -19.19
CA PHE A 283 0.73 -16.16 -20.01
C PHE A 283 -0.08 -16.17 -21.31
N TRP A 284 -0.39 -14.98 -21.79
CA TRP A 284 -1.02 -14.74 -23.09
C TRP A 284 -0.14 -13.84 -23.96
N ASN A 285 -0.20 -14.05 -25.27
CA ASN A 285 0.49 -13.17 -26.20
C ASN A 285 -0.35 -11.90 -26.44
N TYR A 286 0.30 -10.75 -26.50
CA TYR A 286 -0.29 -9.55 -27.06
C TYR A 286 -0.48 -9.67 -28.57
N ALA A 287 -1.41 -8.90 -29.12
CA ALA A 287 -1.67 -8.84 -30.55
C ALA A 287 -0.46 -8.34 -31.34
N ASP A 288 0.39 -7.51 -30.73
CA ASP A 288 1.61 -6.97 -31.33
C ASP A 288 2.74 -8.01 -31.48
N LYS A 289 2.61 -9.18 -30.87
CA LYS A 289 3.60 -10.28 -30.84
C LYS A 289 4.97 -9.89 -30.23
N LYS A 290 5.08 -8.70 -29.66
CA LYS A 290 6.30 -8.21 -29.00
C LYS A 290 6.22 -8.36 -27.47
N HIS A 291 5.01 -8.42 -26.95
CA HIS A 291 4.75 -8.52 -25.51
C HIS A 291 4.00 -9.79 -25.15
N LYS A 292 4.11 -10.16 -23.89
CA LYS A 292 3.28 -11.21 -23.26
C LYS A 292 2.71 -10.66 -21.96
N LEU A 293 1.46 -10.96 -21.67
CA LEU A 293 0.86 -10.76 -20.37
C LEU A 293 1.10 -12.02 -19.56
N VAL A 294 1.79 -11.92 -18.44
CA VAL A 294 2.00 -13.01 -17.48
C VAL A 294 1.09 -12.74 -16.29
N ALA A 295 0.28 -13.69 -15.91
CA ALA A 295 -0.56 -13.64 -14.70
C ALA A 295 -0.04 -14.63 -13.67
N PHE A 296 -0.08 -14.23 -12.43
CA PHE A 296 0.32 -15.01 -11.26
C PHE A 296 -0.76 -14.84 -10.18
N SER A 297 -1.41 -15.94 -9.77
CA SER A 297 -2.41 -15.92 -8.71
C SER A 297 -1.95 -16.73 -7.51
N ASN A 298 -2.37 -16.29 -6.32
CA ASN A 298 -2.11 -16.96 -5.06
C ASN A 298 -3.39 -16.97 -4.23
N ASP A 299 -3.92 -18.17 -3.92
CA ASP A 299 -5.13 -18.36 -3.14
C ASP A 299 -4.88 -19.31 -1.97
N ASP A 300 -5.30 -18.91 -0.78
CA ASP A 300 -5.16 -19.66 0.45
C ASP A 300 -6.49 -20.23 0.93
N TYR A 301 -6.43 -21.44 1.51
CA TYR A 301 -7.59 -22.15 2.04
C TYR A 301 -7.28 -22.76 3.41
N HIS A 302 -8.24 -22.66 4.33
CA HIS A 302 -8.23 -23.34 5.61
C HIS A 302 -9.46 -24.24 5.74
N ASN A 303 -9.28 -25.52 6.01
CA ASN A 303 -10.36 -26.52 6.04
C ASN A 303 -11.25 -26.47 4.78
N GLY A 304 -10.65 -26.25 3.62
CA GLY A 304 -11.33 -26.18 2.33
C GLY A 304 -12.12 -24.90 2.06
N GLN A 305 -12.09 -23.92 2.99
CA GLN A 305 -12.67 -22.60 2.81
C GLN A 305 -11.58 -21.59 2.43
N PRO A 306 -11.82 -20.69 1.46
CA PRO A 306 -10.85 -19.65 1.14
C PRO A 306 -10.68 -18.69 2.32
N ILE A 307 -9.45 -18.27 2.53
CA ILE A 307 -9.09 -17.27 3.54
C ILE A 307 -8.31 -16.12 2.92
N ALA A 308 -8.44 -14.93 3.48
CA ALA A 308 -7.60 -13.81 3.11
C ALA A 308 -6.20 -14.04 3.71
N GLY A 309 -5.22 -14.25 2.85
CA GLY A 309 -3.80 -14.23 3.21
C GLY A 309 -3.18 -12.89 2.82
N GLN A 310 -2.03 -12.57 3.38
CA GLN A 310 -1.29 -11.34 3.08
C GLN A 310 -0.99 -11.18 1.57
N TYR A 311 -0.84 -12.29 0.86
CA TYR A 311 -0.47 -12.34 -0.56
C TYR A 311 -1.57 -12.97 -1.43
N THR A 312 -2.81 -13.09 -0.93
CA THR A 312 -3.92 -13.62 -1.71
C THR A 312 -4.33 -12.61 -2.78
N GLY A 313 -4.30 -13.02 -4.05
CA GLY A 313 -4.65 -12.14 -5.14
C GLY A 313 -4.15 -12.62 -6.50
N VAL A 314 -4.30 -11.77 -7.50
CA VAL A 314 -3.74 -11.97 -8.83
C VAL A 314 -2.90 -10.77 -9.24
N GLU A 315 -1.68 -11.03 -9.65
CA GLU A 315 -0.75 -10.04 -10.18
C GLU A 315 -0.55 -10.26 -11.68
N PHE A 316 -0.31 -9.17 -12.38
CA PHE A 316 -0.05 -9.17 -13.81
C PHE A 316 1.27 -8.50 -14.12
N TYR A 317 1.98 -9.06 -15.09
CA TYR A 317 3.26 -8.51 -15.55
C TYR A 317 3.25 -8.44 -17.07
N ILE A 318 3.72 -7.34 -17.64
CA ILE A 318 3.95 -7.22 -19.07
C ILE A 318 5.41 -7.54 -19.35
N TYR A 319 5.64 -8.66 -20.03
CA TYR A 319 6.95 -9.06 -20.53
C TYR A 319 7.19 -8.45 -21.92
N ALA A 320 8.36 -7.83 -22.13
CA ALA A 320 8.79 -7.30 -23.41
C ALA A 320 9.94 -8.15 -23.98
N ASN A 321 9.81 -8.57 -25.24
CA ASN A 321 10.78 -9.44 -25.91
C ASN A 321 12.15 -8.80 -26.12
N ASP A 322 12.20 -7.49 -26.33
CA ASP A 322 13.42 -6.71 -26.61
C ASP A 322 14.28 -6.52 -25.34
N SER A 323 13.66 -6.15 -24.24
CA SER A 323 14.35 -5.97 -22.94
C SER A 323 14.54 -7.27 -22.18
N ARG A 324 13.81 -8.33 -22.53
CA ARG A 324 13.74 -9.60 -21.77
C ARG A 324 13.39 -9.39 -20.30
N SER A 325 12.51 -8.45 -20.02
CA SER A 325 12.09 -8.13 -18.66
C SER A 325 10.58 -8.04 -18.54
N MET A 326 10.09 -8.25 -17.33
CA MET A 326 8.69 -8.08 -16.94
C MET A 326 8.55 -6.85 -16.05
N LYS A 327 7.49 -6.08 -16.25
CA LYS A 327 7.06 -4.99 -15.36
C LYS A 327 5.67 -5.29 -14.84
N LEU A 328 5.42 -4.93 -13.59
CA LEU A 328 4.08 -5.02 -13.00
C LEU A 328 3.08 -4.23 -13.85
N ALA A 329 1.90 -4.80 -14.04
CA ALA A 329 0.78 -4.18 -14.76
C ALA A 329 -0.46 -4.18 -13.87
N TYR A 330 -1.17 -3.08 -13.82
CA TYR A 330 -2.34 -2.97 -12.97
C TYR A 330 -3.60 -3.51 -13.67
N ALA A 331 -4.46 -4.16 -12.89
CA ALA A 331 -5.69 -4.79 -13.38
C ALA A 331 -6.57 -3.81 -14.18
N ARG A 332 -6.70 -2.55 -13.72
CA ARG A 332 -7.45 -1.50 -14.40
C ARG A 332 -6.93 -1.20 -15.82
N ASP A 333 -5.61 -1.19 -16.01
CA ASP A 333 -4.97 -0.90 -17.31
C ASP A 333 -5.19 -2.04 -18.29
N LEU A 334 -5.50 -3.22 -17.75
CA LEU A 334 -5.83 -4.43 -18.48
C LEU A 334 -7.34 -4.59 -18.71
N GLY A 335 -8.18 -3.64 -18.27
CA GLY A 335 -9.64 -3.70 -18.40
C GLY A 335 -10.33 -4.64 -17.41
N LEU A 336 -9.67 -4.95 -16.30
CA LEU A 336 -10.25 -5.76 -15.22
C LEU A 336 -10.89 -4.85 -14.16
N GLU A 337 -12.16 -5.09 -13.89
CA GLU A 337 -12.92 -4.44 -12.80
C GLU A 337 -13.46 -5.53 -11.87
N PHE A 338 -12.87 -5.60 -10.68
CA PHE A 338 -13.21 -6.59 -9.66
C PHE A 338 -14.27 -6.06 -8.67
N ASP A 339 -15.31 -5.37 -9.19
CA ASP A 339 -16.40 -4.90 -8.32
C ASP A 339 -17.01 -6.08 -7.56
N ALA A 340 -16.81 -6.07 -6.24
CA ALA A 340 -17.34 -7.12 -5.38
C ALA A 340 -18.86 -6.97 -5.24
N PRO A 341 -19.66 -8.03 -5.48
CA PRO A 341 -21.08 -8.01 -5.16
C PRO A 341 -21.31 -7.77 -3.65
N PRO A 342 -22.44 -7.14 -3.27
CA PRO A 342 -22.76 -6.95 -1.86
C PRO A 342 -22.73 -8.26 -1.06
N GLY A 343 -22.06 -8.24 0.11
CA GLY A 343 -21.89 -9.40 0.98
C GLY A 343 -20.77 -10.36 0.56
N SER A 344 -19.90 -9.95 -0.36
CA SER A 344 -18.69 -10.72 -0.66
C SER A 344 -17.78 -10.76 0.57
N ILE A 345 -17.27 -11.94 0.89
CA ILE A 345 -16.34 -12.16 2.02
C ILE A 345 -14.91 -12.19 1.51
N ILE A 346 -14.67 -12.89 0.39
CA ILE A 346 -13.36 -13.08 -0.21
C ILE A 346 -13.50 -13.41 -1.69
N GLY A 347 -12.48 -13.11 -2.48
CA GLY A 347 -12.31 -13.51 -3.87
C GLY A 347 -11.25 -14.58 -4.03
N THR A 348 -11.44 -15.50 -4.99
CA THR A 348 -10.43 -16.45 -5.45
C THR A 348 -10.29 -16.40 -6.97
N HIS A 349 -9.15 -16.84 -7.48
CA HIS A 349 -8.78 -16.70 -8.87
C HIS A 349 -8.59 -18.08 -9.51
N SER A 350 -8.95 -18.20 -10.78
CA SER A 350 -8.58 -19.38 -11.57
C SER A 350 -8.03 -18.94 -12.91
N LEU A 351 -6.74 -19.22 -13.12
CA LEU A 351 -6.05 -18.95 -14.35
C LEU A 351 -6.28 -20.12 -15.34
N PRO A 352 -6.49 -19.84 -16.63
CA PRO A 352 -6.81 -20.89 -17.57
C PRO A 352 -5.57 -21.73 -17.95
N ARG A 353 -5.66 -23.05 -17.75
CA ARG A 353 -4.68 -23.97 -18.34
C ARG A 353 -4.79 -24.02 -19.87
N GLN A 354 -6.01 -23.83 -20.39
CA GLN A 354 -6.29 -23.75 -21.82
C GLN A 354 -7.26 -22.60 -22.07
N GLY A 355 -7.05 -21.86 -23.15
CA GLY A 355 -7.89 -20.73 -23.51
C GLY A 355 -7.37 -19.40 -22.94
N LYS A 356 -8.27 -18.43 -22.75
CA LYS A 356 -7.91 -17.04 -22.45
C LYS A 356 -8.77 -16.39 -21.37
N THR A 357 -9.54 -17.19 -20.62
CA THR A 357 -10.52 -16.65 -19.67
C THR A 357 -10.04 -16.83 -18.24
N LEU A 358 -9.75 -15.72 -17.56
CA LEU A 358 -9.58 -15.63 -16.13
C LEU A 358 -10.96 -15.73 -15.47
N ILE A 359 -11.09 -16.52 -14.41
CA ILE A 359 -12.30 -16.59 -13.59
C ILE A 359 -11.99 -16.02 -12.22
N TYR A 360 -12.77 -15.05 -11.82
CA TYR A 360 -12.76 -14.50 -10.48
C TYR A 360 -14.03 -14.95 -9.75
N THR A 361 -13.85 -15.60 -8.60
CA THR A 361 -14.96 -16.15 -7.83
C THR A 361 -15.12 -15.41 -6.52
N PHE A 362 -16.20 -14.66 -6.36
CA PHE A 362 -16.60 -14.06 -5.10
C PHE A 362 -17.30 -15.09 -4.23
N HIS A 363 -16.84 -15.26 -3.00
CA HIS A 363 -17.47 -16.10 -2.00
C HIS A 363 -18.37 -15.26 -1.10
N THR A 364 -19.65 -15.63 -1.03
CA THR A 364 -20.66 -14.94 -0.22
C THR A 364 -21.38 -15.93 0.70
N PRO A 365 -22.08 -15.49 1.75
CA PRO A 365 -22.89 -16.38 2.58
C PRO A 365 -23.99 -17.09 1.79
N ALA A 366 -24.45 -16.50 0.67
CA ALA A 366 -25.48 -17.08 -0.21
C ALA A 366 -24.91 -18.03 -1.26
N GLY A 367 -23.58 -18.13 -1.40
CA GLY A 367 -22.92 -19.00 -2.39
C GLY A 367 -21.81 -18.28 -3.15
N LYS A 368 -21.43 -18.85 -4.30
CA LYS A 368 -20.36 -18.33 -5.15
C LYS A 368 -20.91 -17.55 -6.33
N ILE A 369 -20.28 -16.43 -6.66
CA ILE A 369 -20.59 -15.62 -7.84
C ILE A 369 -19.32 -15.53 -8.68
N GLU A 370 -19.37 -15.96 -9.94
CA GLU A 370 -18.24 -15.92 -10.85
C GLU A 370 -18.35 -14.73 -11.81
N LYS A 371 -17.23 -13.99 -11.96
CA LYS A 371 -16.99 -13.11 -13.09
C LYS A 371 -15.94 -13.74 -14.02
N ARG A 372 -16.14 -13.60 -15.31
CA ARG A 372 -15.29 -14.18 -16.34
C ARG A 372 -14.75 -13.08 -17.24
N PHE A 373 -13.43 -13.01 -17.36
CA PHE A 373 -12.72 -12.02 -18.14
C PHE A 373 -11.90 -12.71 -19.22
N THR A 374 -12.17 -12.40 -20.48
CA THR A 374 -11.50 -13.05 -21.60
C THR A 374 -10.47 -12.11 -22.24
N TRP A 375 -9.23 -12.57 -22.33
CA TRP A 375 -8.14 -11.81 -22.95
C TRP A 375 -8.30 -11.74 -24.47
N ASN A 376 -8.43 -10.54 -25.04
CA ASN A 376 -8.60 -10.34 -26.49
C ASN A 376 -7.28 -10.08 -27.25
N GLY A 377 -6.16 -9.99 -26.55
CA GLY A 377 -4.84 -9.67 -27.09
C GLY A 377 -4.33 -8.28 -26.74
N ASN A 378 -5.16 -7.44 -26.12
CA ASN A 378 -4.78 -6.11 -25.66
C ASN A 378 -5.32 -5.81 -24.26
N LYS A 379 -6.52 -6.32 -23.96
CA LYS A 379 -7.19 -6.15 -22.66
C LYS A 379 -8.15 -7.32 -22.40
N PHE A 380 -8.65 -7.39 -21.17
CA PHE A 380 -9.73 -8.29 -20.82
C PHE A 380 -11.11 -7.66 -21.13
N GLU A 381 -12.07 -8.54 -21.44
CA GLU A 381 -13.47 -8.21 -21.71
C GLU A 381 -14.39 -9.19 -21.00
#